data_8cf7d3c2451e2bbdb91412ccd0208ce6
#
_entry.id   8cf7d3c2451e2bbdb91412ccd0208ce6
#
_cell.length_a   1.000
_cell.length_b   1.000
_cell.length_c   1.000
_cell.angle_alpha   90.00
_cell.angle_beta   90.00
_cell.angle_gamma   90.00
#
_symmetry.space_group_name_H-M   'P 1'
#
loop_
_entity.id
_entity.type
_entity.pdbx_description
1 polymer ?
#
loop_
_entity_poly.entity_id
_entity_poly.type
_entity_poly.pdbx_seq_one_letter_code
_entity_poly.pdbx_strand_id
1 'polypeptide(L)'
;MSLNKSLNSIGDEITACRFRCKAIMNDVEKGIYPRCFYPEICNEKLKYFDSIVIGLNPGIATPLERAFIKYIQSHKSNFGFEDIKIVMEPIIRNCDYYTRVRAFLNEYLEKKDLNILWTELVKCQSRLDDMGGKLPIELDTKKKCFEKFLKREIEIFTKYQKPLLILLGKEVFDFIKKYGKEQFVGFEYLKLYHPTGSRKFHSYFEDKNIKGKLISHIPMKEKFI
;
A
#
# COMPACT_ATOMS: atom_id res chain seq x y z
N MET A 1 23.82 -3.31 8.59
CA MET A 1 22.95 -4.15 7.73
C MET A 1 22.57 -3.31 6.53
N SER A 2 22.75 -3.79 5.29
CA SER A 2 22.35 -2.99 4.11
C SER A 2 20.82 -2.84 4.06
N LEU A 3 20.33 -1.72 3.52
CA LEU A 3 18.90 -1.43 3.37
C LEU A 3 18.16 -2.60 2.71
N ASN A 4 18.71 -3.11 1.59
CA ASN A 4 18.14 -4.25 0.85
C ASN A 4 17.98 -5.51 1.71
N LYS A 5 18.92 -5.83 2.60
CA LYS A 5 18.82 -7.00 3.48
C LYS A 5 17.70 -6.84 4.50
N SER A 6 17.49 -5.64 5.03
CA SER A 6 16.37 -5.36 5.96
C SER A 6 15.02 -5.41 5.25
N LEU A 7 14.96 -4.94 3.99
CA LEU A 7 13.75 -4.96 3.17
C LEU A 7 13.34 -6.40 2.83
N ASN A 8 14.28 -7.21 2.35
CA ASN A 8 13.98 -8.61 2.03
C ASN A 8 13.52 -9.37 3.27
N SER A 9 14.16 -9.15 4.42
CA SER A 9 13.80 -9.82 5.68
C SER A 9 12.34 -9.52 6.09
N ILE A 10 11.93 -8.24 6.12
CA ILE A 10 10.55 -7.90 6.49
C ILE A 10 9.54 -8.32 5.41
N GLY A 11 9.92 -8.25 4.14
CA GLY A 11 9.09 -8.72 3.03
C GLY A 11 8.81 -10.22 3.11
N ASP A 12 9.83 -11.03 3.40
CA ASP A 12 9.69 -12.48 3.59
C ASP A 12 8.85 -12.81 4.84
N GLU A 13 9.03 -12.08 5.95
CA GLU A 13 8.18 -12.24 7.14
C GLU A 13 6.70 -11.95 6.86
N ILE A 14 6.40 -10.93 6.04
CA ILE A 14 5.03 -10.61 5.63
C ILE A 14 4.47 -11.75 4.76
N THR A 15 5.21 -12.15 3.74
CA THR A 15 4.82 -13.22 2.80
C THR A 15 4.61 -14.55 3.53
N ALA A 16 5.43 -14.84 4.53
CA ALA A 16 5.33 -16.03 5.37
C ALA A 16 4.26 -15.94 6.47
N CYS A 17 3.56 -14.80 6.63
CA CYS A 17 2.55 -14.64 7.66
C CYS A 17 1.40 -15.64 7.50
N ARG A 18 1.12 -16.42 8.54
CA ARG A 18 0.05 -17.43 8.59
C ARG A 18 -0.92 -17.19 9.74
N PHE A 19 -1.00 -15.96 10.24
CA PHE A 19 -1.98 -15.63 11.27
C PHE A 19 -3.40 -15.79 10.72
N ARG A 20 -4.23 -16.46 11.49
CA ARG A 20 -5.66 -16.56 11.25
C ARG A 20 -6.35 -15.34 11.84
N CYS A 21 -6.29 -14.21 11.12
CA CYS A 21 -7.00 -13.01 11.53
C CYS A 21 -8.44 -13.08 11.03
N LYS A 22 -9.36 -12.54 11.85
CA LYS A 22 -10.78 -12.51 11.51
C LYS A 22 -11.06 -11.56 10.35
N ALA A 23 -12.03 -11.91 9.50
CA ALA A 23 -12.47 -11.14 8.33
C ALA A 23 -11.42 -10.94 7.23
N ILE A 24 -10.29 -11.62 7.27
CA ILE A 24 -9.30 -11.59 6.18
C ILE A 24 -9.02 -12.99 5.63
N MET A 25 -8.45 -13.02 4.43
CA MET A 25 -8.10 -14.26 3.74
C MET A 25 -6.59 -14.29 3.46
N ASN A 26 -5.97 -15.40 3.89
CA ASN A 26 -4.62 -15.80 3.57
C ASN A 26 -4.67 -17.30 3.34
N ASP A 27 -4.63 -17.71 2.08
CA ASP A 27 -4.80 -19.11 1.66
C ASP A 27 -3.78 -19.43 0.57
N VAL A 28 -2.66 -19.94 1.02
CA VAL A 28 -1.48 -20.24 0.18
C VAL A 28 -1.81 -21.28 -0.89
N GLU A 29 -2.63 -22.28 -0.56
CA GLU A 29 -3.03 -23.33 -1.49
C GLU A 29 -3.87 -22.77 -2.64
N LYS A 30 -4.61 -21.68 -2.38
CA LYS A 30 -5.36 -20.96 -3.40
C LYS A 30 -4.56 -19.85 -4.10
N GLY A 31 -3.26 -19.70 -3.79
CA GLY A 31 -2.43 -18.62 -4.32
C GLY A 31 -2.79 -17.25 -3.75
N ILE A 32 -3.29 -17.20 -2.51
CA ILE A 32 -3.66 -15.96 -1.83
C ILE A 32 -2.67 -15.71 -0.69
N TYR A 33 -1.81 -14.73 -0.90
CA TYR A 33 -0.75 -14.36 0.04
C TYR A 33 -0.97 -12.99 0.65
N PRO A 34 -0.39 -12.74 1.85
CA PRO A 34 -0.20 -11.38 2.32
C PRO A 34 0.63 -10.61 1.30
N ARG A 35 0.19 -9.41 0.96
CA ARG A 35 0.95 -8.52 0.08
C ARG A 35 1.88 -7.64 0.90
N CYS A 36 3.12 -7.64 0.50
CA CYS A 36 4.14 -6.77 1.06
C CYS A 36 3.97 -5.34 0.53
N PHE A 37 4.83 -4.46 1.01
CA PHE A 37 5.08 -3.18 0.37
C PHE A 37 5.67 -3.38 -1.04
N TYR A 38 5.51 -2.37 -1.89
CA TYR A 38 6.13 -2.33 -3.21
C TYR A 38 6.89 -1.01 -3.39
N PRO A 39 8.23 -1.04 -3.49
CA PRO A 39 9.02 0.13 -3.82
C PRO A 39 8.99 0.38 -5.33
N GLU A 40 8.30 1.41 -5.76
CA GLU A 40 8.36 1.91 -7.13
C GLU A 40 9.50 2.92 -7.23
N ILE A 41 10.59 2.54 -7.87
CA ILE A 41 11.80 3.35 -8.00
C ILE A 41 11.91 3.83 -9.44
N CYS A 42 11.67 5.11 -9.67
CA CYS A 42 11.86 5.76 -10.97
C CYS A 42 13.25 6.41 -11.07
N ASN A 43 13.84 6.79 -9.93
CA ASN A 43 15.18 7.37 -9.87
C ASN A 43 16.05 6.62 -8.88
N GLU A 44 16.89 5.72 -9.38
CA GLU A 44 17.78 4.89 -8.57
C GLU A 44 18.91 5.68 -7.85
N LYS A 45 19.19 6.90 -8.29
CA LYS A 45 20.16 7.78 -7.63
C LYS A 45 19.66 8.31 -6.30
N LEU A 46 18.35 8.37 -6.11
CA LEU A 46 17.73 8.79 -4.86
C LEU A 46 17.64 7.59 -3.90
N LYS A 47 18.21 7.77 -2.71
CA LYS A 47 18.16 6.79 -1.62
C LYS A 47 16.92 6.93 -0.72
N TYR A 48 15.90 7.64 -1.17
CA TYR A 48 14.71 7.95 -0.41
C TYR A 48 13.45 7.91 -1.28
N PHE A 49 12.30 7.83 -0.66
CA PHE A 49 11.00 7.95 -1.31
C PHE A 49 10.50 9.40 -1.25
N ASP A 50 9.89 9.85 -2.32
CA ASP A 50 9.17 11.13 -2.36
C ASP A 50 7.89 11.04 -1.55
N SER A 51 7.22 9.88 -1.61
CA SER A 51 6.01 9.63 -0.85
C SER A 51 5.86 8.16 -0.40
N ILE A 52 5.11 7.97 0.69
CA ILE A 52 4.62 6.66 1.13
C ILE A 52 3.10 6.68 1.04
N VAL A 53 2.55 5.78 0.25
CA VAL A 53 1.10 5.62 0.09
C VAL A 53 0.63 4.46 0.94
N ILE A 54 -0.27 4.74 1.89
CA ILE A 54 -0.83 3.74 2.80
C ILE A 54 -2.30 3.52 2.48
N GLY A 55 -2.62 2.34 1.94
CA GLY A 55 -3.99 1.85 1.77
C GLY A 55 -4.49 1.08 2.99
N LEU A 56 -5.77 0.68 2.97
CA LEU A 56 -6.35 -0.12 4.05
C LEU A 56 -5.86 -1.56 3.97
N ASN A 57 -6.10 -2.20 2.84
CA ASN A 57 -5.72 -3.58 2.57
C ASN A 57 -5.75 -3.87 1.07
N PRO A 58 -5.04 -4.91 0.62
CA PRO A 58 -5.02 -5.31 -0.78
C PRO A 58 -6.41 -5.60 -1.34
N GLY A 59 -6.59 -5.31 -2.61
CA GLY A 59 -7.75 -5.77 -3.37
C GLY A 59 -7.85 -7.29 -3.39
N ILE A 60 -9.01 -7.81 -3.81
CA ILE A 60 -9.20 -9.25 -4.00
C ILE A 60 -8.29 -9.72 -5.14
N ALA A 61 -7.52 -10.78 -4.90
CA ALA A 61 -6.65 -11.37 -5.90
C ALA A 61 -7.47 -11.93 -7.08
N THR A 62 -7.15 -11.50 -8.29
CA THR A 62 -7.82 -11.97 -9.50
C THR A 62 -7.51 -13.44 -9.77
N PRO A 63 -8.32 -14.15 -10.55
CA PRO A 63 -8.00 -15.53 -10.98
C PRO A 63 -6.64 -15.63 -11.67
N LEU A 64 -6.29 -14.65 -12.51
CA LEU A 64 -5.00 -14.60 -13.22
C LEU A 64 -3.83 -14.42 -12.24
N GLU A 65 -3.96 -13.52 -11.28
CA GLU A 65 -2.95 -13.31 -10.23
C GLU A 65 -2.70 -14.60 -9.43
N ARG A 66 -3.78 -15.27 -9.01
CA ARG A 66 -3.68 -16.54 -8.28
C ARG A 66 -3.05 -17.66 -9.10
N ALA A 67 -3.40 -17.74 -10.39
CA ALA A 67 -2.81 -18.72 -11.30
C ALA A 67 -1.30 -18.48 -11.49
N PHE A 68 -0.89 -17.21 -11.63
CA PHE A 68 0.51 -16.83 -11.77
C PHE A 68 1.31 -17.14 -10.50
N ILE A 69 0.77 -16.84 -9.31
CA ILE A 69 1.39 -17.22 -8.04
C ILE A 69 1.58 -18.74 -7.96
N LYS A 70 0.56 -19.54 -8.29
CA LYS A 70 0.66 -21.00 -8.30
C LYS A 70 1.69 -21.51 -9.28
N TYR A 71 1.79 -20.89 -10.46
CA TYR A 71 2.81 -21.22 -11.44
C TYR A 71 4.22 -21.00 -10.87
N ILE A 72 4.48 -19.84 -10.24
CA ILE A 72 5.79 -19.59 -9.63
C ILE A 72 6.08 -20.61 -8.52
N GLN A 73 5.09 -20.91 -7.66
CA GLN A 73 5.23 -21.90 -6.59
C GLN A 73 5.58 -23.30 -7.08
N SER A 74 5.01 -23.72 -8.21
CA SER A 74 5.30 -25.06 -8.79
C SER A 74 6.71 -25.17 -9.38
N HIS A 75 7.39 -24.03 -9.62
CA HIS A 75 8.72 -23.98 -10.23
C HIS A 75 9.82 -23.54 -9.26
N LYS A 76 9.47 -23.18 -8.04
CA LYS A 76 10.41 -22.73 -7.00
C LYS A 76 10.14 -23.42 -5.67
N SER A 77 11.20 -23.88 -5.02
CA SER A 77 11.11 -24.48 -3.67
C SER A 77 10.74 -23.47 -2.59
N ASN A 78 11.13 -22.20 -2.76
CA ASN A 78 10.89 -21.13 -1.79
C ASN A 78 10.19 -19.96 -2.48
N PHE A 79 8.92 -19.72 -2.14
CA PHE A 79 8.16 -18.56 -2.56
C PHE A 79 8.29 -17.45 -1.51
N GLY A 80 8.78 -16.28 -1.90
CA GLY A 80 9.10 -15.20 -0.99
C GLY A 80 8.75 -13.81 -1.51
N PHE A 81 9.34 -12.81 -0.89
CA PHE A 81 9.09 -11.40 -1.19
C PHE A 81 9.39 -11.02 -2.64
N GLU A 82 10.51 -11.47 -3.19
CA GLU A 82 10.89 -11.17 -4.58
C GLU A 82 9.85 -11.71 -5.58
N ASP A 83 9.25 -12.87 -5.30
CA ASP A 83 8.20 -13.43 -6.15
C ASP A 83 6.90 -12.60 -6.08
N ILE A 84 6.54 -12.11 -4.89
CA ILE A 84 5.42 -11.18 -4.72
C ILE A 84 5.67 -9.87 -5.48
N LYS A 85 6.88 -9.34 -5.50
CA LYS A 85 7.23 -8.14 -6.29
C LYS A 85 6.99 -8.35 -7.77
N ILE A 86 7.42 -9.50 -8.32
CA ILE A 86 7.19 -9.85 -9.72
C ILE A 86 5.69 -9.88 -10.05
N VAL A 87 4.87 -10.46 -9.15
CA VAL A 87 3.41 -10.48 -9.32
C VAL A 87 2.80 -9.08 -9.22
N MET A 88 3.31 -8.25 -8.30
CA MET A 88 2.77 -6.90 -8.05
C MET A 88 3.13 -5.89 -9.14
N GLU A 89 4.26 -6.03 -9.80
CA GLU A 89 4.73 -5.05 -10.78
C GLU A 89 3.71 -4.72 -11.88
N PRO A 90 3.13 -5.68 -12.63
CA PRO A 90 2.12 -5.37 -13.63
C PRO A 90 0.83 -4.79 -13.02
N ILE A 91 0.49 -5.15 -11.79
CA ILE A 91 -0.67 -4.59 -11.07
C ILE A 91 -0.42 -3.12 -10.76
N ILE A 92 0.73 -2.78 -10.18
CA ILE A 92 1.11 -1.41 -9.84
C ILE A 92 1.14 -0.52 -11.10
N ARG A 93 1.59 -1.06 -12.23
CA ARG A 93 1.67 -0.29 -13.48
C ARG A 93 0.32 -0.03 -14.13
N ASN A 94 -0.63 -0.98 -14.05
CA ASN A 94 -1.84 -0.97 -14.89
C ASN A 94 -3.15 -0.83 -14.12
N CYS A 95 -3.18 -1.04 -12.80
CA CYS A 95 -4.41 -0.92 -12.03
C CYS A 95 -4.76 0.55 -11.77
N ASP A 96 -6.01 0.91 -12.01
CA ASP A 96 -6.56 2.25 -11.79
C ASP A 96 -6.26 2.83 -10.39
N TYR A 97 -6.22 1.98 -9.39
CA TYR A 97 -5.88 2.40 -8.02
C TYR A 97 -4.52 3.11 -7.96
N TYR A 98 -3.49 2.49 -8.52
CA TYR A 98 -2.12 3.00 -8.49
C TYR A 98 -1.91 4.13 -9.49
N THR A 99 -2.44 3.98 -10.71
CA THR A 99 -2.27 4.98 -11.77
C THR A 99 -2.91 6.32 -11.42
N ARG A 100 -4.08 6.29 -10.76
CA ARG A 100 -4.78 7.51 -10.32
C ARG A 100 -4.04 8.23 -9.19
N VAL A 101 -3.54 7.49 -8.20
CA VAL A 101 -2.75 8.10 -7.12
C VAL A 101 -1.42 8.65 -7.64
N ARG A 102 -0.76 7.92 -8.54
CA ARG A 102 0.47 8.40 -9.19
C ARG A 102 0.23 9.68 -9.99
N ALA A 103 -0.84 9.75 -10.77
CA ALA A 103 -1.22 10.95 -11.50
C ALA A 103 -1.43 12.14 -10.54
N PHE A 104 -2.15 11.92 -9.44
CA PHE A 104 -2.32 12.93 -8.39
C PHE A 104 -0.97 13.39 -7.83
N LEU A 105 -0.10 12.47 -7.45
CA LEU A 105 1.20 12.80 -6.85
C LEU A 105 2.12 13.54 -7.82
N ASN A 106 2.15 13.16 -9.09
CA ASN A 106 2.95 13.84 -10.11
C ASN A 106 2.56 15.31 -10.24
N GLU A 107 1.26 15.61 -10.28
CA GLU A 107 0.76 16.98 -10.33
C GLU A 107 0.98 17.71 -9.00
N TYR A 108 0.72 17.07 -7.87
CA TYR A 108 0.82 17.69 -6.55
C TYR A 108 2.26 18.06 -6.17
N LEU A 109 3.23 17.20 -6.51
CA LEU A 109 4.65 17.40 -6.23
C LEU A 109 5.40 18.06 -7.40
N GLU A 110 4.71 18.36 -8.50
CA GLU A 110 5.28 18.93 -9.74
C GLU A 110 6.49 18.13 -10.26
N LYS A 111 6.41 16.79 -10.13
CA LYS A 111 7.50 15.87 -10.43
C LYS A 111 6.99 14.62 -11.13
N LYS A 112 7.65 14.21 -12.25
CA LYS A 112 7.22 13.06 -13.05
C LYS A 112 7.81 11.72 -12.58
N ASP A 113 9.07 11.73 -12.14
CA ASP A 113 9.82 10.52 -11.79
C ASP A 113 9.88 10.38 -10.27
N LEU A 114 8.75 10.02 -9.67
CA LEU A 114 8.62 9.85 -8.22
C LEU A 114 9.08 8.46 -7.77
N ASN A 115 9.82 8.41 -6.68
CA ASN A 115 10.01 7.20 -5.94
C ASN A 115 8.86 7.05 -4.92
N ILE A 116 8.02 6.07 -5.10
CA ILE A 116 6.81 5.85 -4.29
C ILE A 116 6.91 4.51 -3.56
N LEU A 117 6.71 4.52 -2.25
CA LEU A 117 6.48 3.30 -1.50
C LEU A 117 4.98 3.04 -1.39
N TRP A 118 4.54 1.94 -1.97
CA TRP A 118 3.17 1.46 -1.83
C TRP A 118 3.09 0.47 -0.68
N THR A 119 2.20 0.69 0.27
CA THR A 119 1.98 -0.24 1.37
C THR A 119 0.54 -0.19 1.87
N GLU A 120 0.19 -1.14 2.74
CA GLU A 120 -1.15 -1.30 3.27
C GLU A 120 -1.11 -1.44 4.79
N LEU A 121 -2.13 -0.91 5.48
CA LEU A 121 -2.28 -1.07 6.93
C LEU A 121 -2.45 -2.55 7.30
N VAL A 122 -3.22 -3.29 6.51
CA VAL A 122 -3.42 -4.74 6.67
C VAL A 122 -2.92 -5.45 5.42
N LYS A 123 -2.01 -6.41 5.57
CA LYS A 123 -1.32 -7.06 4.45
C LYS A 123 -2.14 -8.11 3.69
N CYS A 124 -3.28 -8.49 4.21
CA CYS A 124 -4.12 -9.54 3.62
C CYS A 124 -5.41 -8.95 3.05
N GLN A 125 -5.92 -9.56 1.98
CA GLN A 125 -7.20 -9.19 1.41
C GLN A 125 -8.37 -9.49 2.37
N SER A 126 -9.47 -8.75 2.25
CA SER A 126 -10.71 -9.05 2.97
C SER A 126 -11.28 -10.40 2.54
N ARG A 127 -11.90 -11.10 3.49
CA ARG A 127 -12.78 -12.22 3.17
C ARG A 127 -14.08 -11.66 2.59
N LEU A 128 -14.69 -12.41 1.68
CA LEU A 128 -16.01 -12.12 1.16
C LEU A 128 -17.07 -12.80 2.02
N ASP A 129 -18.22 -12.17 2.16
CA ASP A 129 -19.43 -12.79 2.66
C ASP A 129 -20.09 -13.67 1.58
N ASP A 130 -21.22 -14.30 1.92
CA ASP A 130 -21.93 -15.20 1.02
C ASP A 130 -22.54 -14.49 -0.21
N MET A 131 -22.70 -13.15 -0.15
CA MET A 131 -23.18 -12.32 -1.24
C MET A 131 -22.06 -11.67 -2.06
N GLY A 132 -20.80 -11.99 -1.77
CA GLY A 132 -19.61 -11.43 -2.42
C GLY A 132 -19.20 -10.04 -1.91
N GLY A 133 -19.83 -9.55 -0.83
CA GLY A 133 -19.43 -8.32 -0.15
C GLY A 133 -18.14 -8.51 0.67
N LYS A 134 -17.32 -7.47 0.78
CA LYS A 134 -16.13 -7.51 1.62
C LYS A 134 -16.51 -7.41 3.09
N LEU A 135 -16.09 -8.38 3.90
CA LEU A 135 -16.23 -8.28 5.34
C LEU A 135 -15.37 -7.12 5.89
N PRO A 136 -15.89 -6.35 6.86
CA PRO A 136 -15.15 -5.28 7.50
C PRO A 136 -13.97 -5.83 8.31
N ILE A 137 -12.81 -5.17 8.20
CA ILE A 137 -11.61 -5.59 8.93
C ILE A 137 -11.70 -5.08 10.38
N GLU A 138 -11.60 -6.01 11.31
CA GLU A 138 -11.68 -5.70 12.73
C GLU A 138 -10.49 -4.88 13.22
N LEU A 139 -10.72 -4.12 14.29
CA LEU A 139 -9.70 -3.25 14.89
C LEU A 139 -8.46 -4.04 15.36
N ASP A 140 -8.66 -5.22 15.96
CA ASP A 140 -7.55 -6.04 16.43
C ASP A 140 -6.66 -6.56 15.30
N THR A 141 -7.26 -6.88 14.14
CA THR A 141 -6.51 -7.25 12.94
C THR A 141 -5.65 -6.08 12.45
N LYS A 142 -6.21 -4.85 12.42
CA LYS A 142 -5.48 -3.64 12.04
C LYS A 142 -4.32 -3.37 13.00
N LYS A 143 -4.55 -3.44 14.31
CA LYS A 143 -3.51 -3.24 15.33
C LYS A 143 -2.38 -4.26 15.20
N LYS A 144 -2.70 -5.55 15.06
CA LYS A 144 -1.70 -6.61 14.89
C LYS A 144 -0.83 -6.40 13.65
N CYS A 145 -1.45 -6.09 12.49
CA CYS A 145 -0.70 -5.80 11.27
C CYS A 145 0.14 -4.52 11.38
N PHE A 146 -0.39 -3.48 11.99
CA PHE A 146 0.32 -2.23 12.21
C PHE A 146 1.59 -2.45 13.04
N GLU A 147 1.47 -3.03 14.23
CA GLU A 147 2.60 -3.24 15.15
C GLU A 147 3.63 -4.23 14.57
N LYS A 148 3.16 -5.30 13.93
CA LYS A 148 4.06 -6.33 13.43
C LYS A 148 4.80 -5.91 12.15
N PHE A 149 4.14 -5.18 11.26
CA PHE A 149 4.66 -4.93 9.92
C PHE A 149 4.76 -3.45 9.57
N LEU A 150 3.66 -2.70 9.48
CA LEU A 150 3.65 -1.35 8.95
C LEU A 150 4.59 -0.42 9.74
N LYS A 151 4.60 -0.49 11.05
CA LYS A 151 5.49 0.28 11.91
C LYS A 151 6.96 0.06 11.55
N ARG A 152 7.37 -1.21 11.41
CA ARG A 152 8.74 -1.59 11.02
C ARG A 152 9.09 -1.18 9.59
N GLU A 153 8.13 -1.28 8.66
CA GLU A 153 8.32 -0.76 7.31
C GLU A 153 8.63 0.74 7.35
N ILE A 154 7.81 1.52 8.05
CA ILE A 154 8.03 2.96 8.19
C ILE A 154 9.39 3.26 8.80
N GLU A 155 9.79 2.59 9.87
CA GLU A 155 11.11 2.76 10.49
C GLU A 155 12.28 2.50 9.51
N ILE A 156 12.17 1.46 8.68
CA ILE A 156 13.21 1.13 7.70
C ILE A 156 13.28 2.19 6.59
N PHE A 157 12.12 2.55 6.03
CA PHE A 157 12.07 3.42 4.85
C PHE A 157 12.28 4.90 5.16
N THR A 158 12.07 5.32 6.40
CA THR A 158 12.16 6.74 6.79
C THR A 158 13.38 7.08 7.62
N LYS A 159 14.30 6.14 7.75
CA LYS A 159 15.52 6.31 8.56
C LYS A 159 16.31 7.57 8.22
N TYR A 160 16.32 7.97 6.95
CA TYR A 160 17.14 9.10 6.47
C TYR A 160 16.31 10.32 6.08
N GLN A 161 15.04 10.15 5.77
CA GLN A 161 14.14 11.22 5.34
C GLN A 161 12.70 10.85 5.67
N LYS A 162 11.88 11.85 6.01
CA LYS A 162 10.44 11.71 6.17
C LYS A 162 9.75 12.10 4.86
N PRO A 163 9.29 11.12 4.05
CA PRO A 163 8.54 11.40 2.83
C PRO A 163 7.13 11.91 3.15
N LEU A 164 6.45 12.47 2.14
CA LEU A 164 5.04 12.81 2.24
C LEU A 164 4.20 11.53 2.41
N LEU A 165 3.38 11.48 3.45
CA LEU A 165 2.45 10.38 3.66
C LEU A 165 1.14 10.62 2.91
N ILE A 166 0.67 9.63 2.20
CA ILE A 166 -0.64 9.61 1.55
C ILE A 166 -1.51 8.57 2.25
N LEU A 167 -2.53 9.04 2.97
CA LEU A 167 -3.46 8.17 3.71
C LEU A 167 -4.74 8.00 2.88
N LEU A 168 -4.93 6.82 2.29
CA LEU A 168 -6.02 6.55 1.36
C LEU A 168 -7.29 6.08 2.09
N GLY A 169 -8.27 6.95 2.12
CA GLY A 169 -9.58 6.69 2.72
C GLY A 169 -9.66 7.04 4.21
N LYS A 170 -10.89 7.27 4.66
CA LYS A 170 -11.18 7.69 6.05
C LYS A 170 -10.67 6.68 7.08
N GLU A 171 -10.81 5.41 6.80
CA GLU A 171 -10.50 4.33 7.75
C GLU A 171 -9.00 4.23 8.08
N VAL A 172 -8.13 4.39 7.07
CA VAL A 172 -6.67 4.46 7.27
C VAL A 172 -6.30 5.68 8.09
N PHE A 173 -6.84 6.84 7.72
CA PHE A 173 -6.57 8.09 8.43
C PHE A 173 -7.00 8.00 9.90
N ASP A 174 -8.23 7.56 10.18
CA ASP A 174 -8.76 7.48 11.54
C ASP A 174 -7.94 6.50 12.39
N PHE A 175 -7.51 5.38 11.80
CA PHE A 175 -6.65 4.41 12.48
C PHE A 175 -5.29 5.02 12.83
N ILE A 176 -4.60 5.59 11.85
CA ILE A 176 -3.26 6.19 12.05
C ILE A 176 -3.34 7.34 13.08
N LYS A 177 -4.33 8.22 12.98
CA LYS A 177 -4.53 9.31 13.91
C LYS A 177 -4.74 8.84 15.35
N LYS A 178 -5.44 7.72 15.53
CA LYS A 178 -5.79 7.21 16.87
C LYS A 178 -4.74 6.26 17.47
N TYR A 179 -4.11 5.42 16.65
CA TYR A 179 -3.28 4.32 17.13
C TYR A 179 -1.84 4.35 16.62
N GLY A 180 -1.56 5.13 15.58
CA GLY A 180 -0.24 5.21 14.97
C GLY A 180 0.42 6.58 15.08
N LYS A 181 -0.23 7.56 15.74
CA LYS A 181 0.22 8.95 15.75
C LYS A 181 1.69 9.08 16.17
N GLU A 182 2.12 8.39 17.22
CA GLU A 182 3.49 8.45 17.74
C GLU A 182 4.54 8.02 16.70
N GLN A 183 4.22 7.01 15.89
CA GLN A 183 5.11 6.51 14.83
C GLN A 183 5.32 7.53 13.70
N PHE A 184 4.35 8.43 13.50
CA PHE A 184 4.34 9.38 12.40
C PHE A 184 4.61 10.82 12.83
N VAL A 185 5.03 11.06 14.07
CA VAL A 185 5.37 12.41 14.55
C VAL A 185 6.36 13.09 13.60
N GLY A 186 6.03 14.31 13.19
CA GLY A 186 6.83 15.12 12.30
C GLY A 186 6.69 14.81 10.80
N PHE A 187 5.89 13.81 10.41
CA PHE A 187 5.56 13.62 9.00
C PHE A 187 4.51 14.60 8.52
N GLU A 188 4.68 15.10 7.31
CA GLU A 188 3.60 15.74 6.56
C GLU A 188 2.72 14.67 5.92
N TYR A 189 1.41 14.89 5.87
CA TYR A 189 0.48 13.94 5.26
C TYR A 189 -0.65 14.62 4.47
N LEU A 190 -1.19 13.86 3.52
CA LEU A 190 -2.43 14.14 2.83
C LEU A 190 -3.43 13.02 3.09
N LYS A 191 -4.65 13.41 3.43
CA LYS A 191 -5.79 12.50 3.48
C LYS A 191 -6.52 12.55 2.15
N LEU A 192 -6.43 11.49 1.36
CA LEU A 192 -7.13 11.39 0.09
C LEU A 192 -8.32 10.43 0.17
N TYR A 193 -9.33 10.68 -0.68
CA TYR A 193 -10.39 9.71 -0.91
C TYR A 193 -9.82 8.45 -1.57
N HIS A 194 -10.52 7.32 -1.40
CA HIS A 194 -10.11 6.08 -2.04
C HIS A 194 -10.21 6.20 -3.57
N PRO A 195 -9.16 5.89 -4.35
CA PRO A 195 -9.09 6.20 -5.78
C PRO A 195 -10.08 5.41 -6.66
N THR A 196 -10.54 4.25 -6.22
CA THR A 196 -11.50 3.40 -6.96
C THR A 196 -12.84 3.24 -6.26
N GLY A 197 -12.91 3.44 -4.96
CA GLY A 197 -14.11 3.30 -4.15
C GLY A 197 -14.91 4.59 -3.95
N SER A 198 -14.41 5.71 -4.43
CA SER A 198 -15.05 7.01 -4.21
C SER A 198 -15.03 7.90 -5.46
N ARG A 199 -16.22 8.31 -5.91
CA ARG A 199 -16.34 9.35 -6.96
C ARG A 199 -15.67 10.66 -6.58
N LYS A 200 -15.50 10.92 -5.28
CA LYS A 200 -14.84 12.13 -4.76
C LYS A 200 -13.36 12.21 -5.11
N PHE A 201 -12.67 11.09 -5.38
CA PHE A 201 -11.27 11.14 -5.84
C PHE A 201 -11.14 11.86 -7.17
N HIS A 202 -12.10 11.69 -8.08
CA HIS A 202 -12.11 12.37 -9.37
C HIS A 202 -12.26 13.88 -9.25
N SER A 203 -12.86 14.38 -8.14
CA SER A 203 -13.00 15.82 -7.92
C SER A 203 -11.69 16.55 -7.62
N TYR A 204 -10.57 15.84 -7.48
CA TYR A 204 -9.26 16.46 -7.34
C TYR A 204 -8.71 16.98 -8.68
N PHE A 205 -9.29 16.59 -9.83
CA PHE A 205 -8.82 16.94 -11.16
C PHE A 205 -9.84 17.83 -11.86
N GLU A 206 -9.34 18.75 -12.68
CA GLU A 206 -10.18 19.61 -13.55
C GLU A 206 -10.93 18.79 -14.60
N ASP A 207 -10.28 17.75 -15.13
CA ASP A 207 -10.88 16.80 -16.05
C ASP A 207 -11.27 15.50 -15.32
N LYS A 208 -12.53 15.06 -15.51
CA LYS A 208 -13.06 13.80 -14.98
C LYS A 208 -12.27 12.57 -15.43
N ASN A 209 -11.48 12.67 -16.48
CA ASN A 209 -10.62 11.58 -16.97
C ASN A 209 -9.27 11.46 -16.24
N ILE A 210 -9.08 12.22 -15.14
CA ILE A 210 -7.84 12.19 -14.32
C ILE A 210 -6.59 12.54 -15.16
N LYS A 211 -6.77 13.39 -16.16
CA LYS A 211 -5.72 13.98 -16.96
C LYS A 211 -5.84 15.49 -16.84
N GLY A 212 -4.81 16.14 -16.35
CA GLY A 212 -4.79 17.59 -16.25
C GLY A 212 -4.45 18.09 -14.85
N LYS A 213 -4.51 19.40 -14.69
CA LYS A 213 -4.16 20.08 -13.45
C LYS A 213 -5.11 19.71 -12.30
N LEU A 214 -4.58 19.70 -11.11
CA LEU A 214 -5.38 19.58 -9.90
C LEU A 214 -6.21 20.86 -9.70
N ILE A 215 -7.45 20.69 -9.23
CA ILE A 215 -8.30 21.82 -8.88
C ILE A 215 -7.81 22.48 -7.57
N SER A 216 -8.25 23.73 -7.36
CA SER A 216 -7.86 24.54 -6.19
C SER A 216 -8.25 23.99 -4.81
N HIS A 217 -9.14 22.99 -4.76
CA HIS A 217 -9.63 22.39 -3.51
C HIS A 217 -9.01 21.04 -3.18
N ILE A 218 -7.71 20.87 -3.44
CA ILE A 218 -6.96 19.71 -2.97
C ILE A 218 -6.80 19.76 -1.44
N PRO A 219 -6.72 18.62 -0.75
CA PRO A 219 -6.44 18.59 0.67
C PRO A 219 -5.15 19.33 1.00
N MET A 220 -5.20 20.20 1.99
CA MET A 220 -3.97 20.82 2.49
C MET A 220 -3.11 19.79 3.21
N LYS A 221 -1.78 19.97 3.10
CA LYS A 221 -0.85 19.22 3.94
C LYS A 221 -1.08 19.52 5.40
N GLU A 222 -1.17 18.47 6.18
CA GLU A 222 -1.20 18.55 7.64
C GLU A 222 0.06 17.86 8.19
N LYS A 223 0.34 18.07 9.46
CA LYS A 223 1.50 17.47 10.14
C LYS A 223 1.07 16.73 11.39
N PHE A 224 1.60 15.54 11.59
CA PHE A 224 1.47 14.83 12.87
C PHE A 224 2.38 15.49 13.90
N ILE A 225 1.76 16.00 14.96
CA ILE A 225 2.39 16.69 16.09
C ILE A 225 2.40 15.77 17.31
#